data_1ed8ef6bad5376e89f673e1f63b799ad
#
_entry.id   1ed8ef6bad5376e89f673e1f63b799ad
#
_cell.length_a   1.000
_cell.length_b   1.000
_cell.length_c   1.000
_cell.angle_alpha   90.00
_cell.angle_beta   90.00
_cell.angle_gamma   90.00
#
_symmetry.space_group_name_H-M   'P 1'
#
loop_
_entity.id
_entity.type
_entity.pdbx_description
1 polymer ?
#
loop_
_entity_poly.entity_id
_entity_poly.type
_entity_poly.pdbx_seq_one_letter_code
_entity_poly.pdbx_strand_id
1 'polypeptide(L)'
;GGGGNYLVAVTPGKSKVKEVYRLKKAVAYVPTPLIKNGLMFIFSDKVDVASCYQASTGKMMWQKRVDAIFWGSPVCVQDRIYIVSREGTVLVLAVSDEYKELARIDLGAPSRSTPCIAGDRMYIRTYDSAKESGRLLSIGGKKR
;
A
#
# COMPACT_ATOMS: atom_id res chain seq x y z
N GLY A 1 3.11 -26.66 -3.88
CA GLY A 1 2.94 -26.68 -2.43
C GLY A 1 2.14 -25.49 -1.96
N GLY A 2 0.94 -25.74 -1.43
CA GLY A 2 0.02 -24.71 -0.97
C GLY A 2 0.43 -24.08 0.36
N GLY A 3 1.51 -23.30 0.38
CA GLY A 3 1.82 -22.42 1.51
C GLY A 3 0.87 -21.22 1.46
N GLY A 4 0.01 -21.05 2.46
CA GLY A 4 -0.81 -19.84 2.59
C GLY A 4 0.07 -18.60 2.73
N ASN A 5 -0.38 -17.44 2.20
CA ASN A 5 0.30 -16.18 2.44
C ASN A 5 0.25 -15.83 3.92
N TYR A 6 1.38 -15.45 4.47
CA TYR A 6 1.47 -14.92 5.83
C TYR A 6 2.56 -13.84 5.91
N LEU A 7 2.39 -12.93 6.84
CA LEU A 7 3.40 -11.94 7.20
C LEU A 7 3.92 -12.28 8.58
N VAL A 8 5.25 -12.32 8.73
CA VAL A 8 5.91 -12.64 9.99
C VAL A 8 6.74 -11.43 10.43
N ALA A 9 6.50 -10.97 11.63
CA ALA A 9 7.40 -10.04 12.31
C ALA A 9 8.44 -10.81 13.10
N VAL A 10 9.69 -10.42 12.96
CA VAL A 10 10.82 -11.09 13.59
C VAL A 10 11.74 -10.09 14.27
N THR A 11 12.35 -10.51 15.38
CA THR A 11 13.46 -9.79 15.97
C THR A 11 14.75 -10.45 15.55
N PRO A 12 15.69 -9.71 14.92
CA PRO A 12 17.00 -10.26 14.60
C PRO A 12 17.80 -10.56 15.88
N GLY A 13 18.47 -11.69 15.93
CA GLY A 13 19.36 -12.08 17.00
C GLY A 13 20.74 -12.48 16.47
N LYS A 14 21.75 -12.56 17.32
CA LYS A 14 23.14 -12.90 16.91
C LYS A 14 23.27 -14.27 16.20
N SER A 15 22.44 -15.24 16.59
CA SER A 15 22.49 -16.60 16.03
C SER A 15 21.13 -17.16 15.59
N LYS A 16 20.03 -16.59 16.04
CA LYS A 16 18.66 -17.04 15.72
C LYS A 16 17.72 -15.87 15.61
N VAL A 17 16.79 -15.95 14.66
CA VAL A 17 15.69 -15.02 14.49
C VAL A 17 14.55 -15.48 15.36
N LYS A 18 13.95 -14.57 16.16
CA LYS A 18 12.78 -14.87 17.00
C LYS A 18 11.52 -14.30 16.34
N GLU A 19 10.54 -15.16 16.09
CA GLU A 19 9.21 -14.71 15.65
C GLU A 19 8.52 -13.95 16.77
N VAL A 20 7.99 -12.76 16.47
CA VAL A 20 7.25 -11.92 17.40
C VAL A 20 5.76 -12.19 17.23
N TYR A 21 5.26 -12.15 15.99
CA TYR A 21 3.89 -12.51 15.63
C TYR A 21 3.79 -12.92 14.16
N ARG A 22 2.64 -13.51 13.81
CA ARG A 22 2.31 -13.95 12.45
C ARG A 22 0.89 -13.57 12.07
N LEU A 23 0.73 -12.86 10.96
CA LEU A 23 -0.56 -12.57 10.35
C LEU A 23 -0.85 -13.58 9.24
N LYS A 24 -2.04 -14.16 9.22
CA LYS A 24 -2.41 -15.23 8.28
C LYS A 24 -3.58 -14.86 7.36
N LYS A 25 -4.25 -13.72 7.58
CA LYS A 25 -5.43 -13.29 6.82
C LYS A 25 -5.22 -11.91 6.23
N ALA A 26 -5.74 -11.69 5.02
CA ALA A 26 -5.71 -10.42 4.30
C ALA A 26 -4.31 -9.78 4.19
N VAL A 27 -3.27 -10.62 4.15
CA VAL A 27 -1.89 -10.18 3.94
C VAL A 27 -1.59 -10.07 2.46
N ALA A 28 -0.81 -9.08 2.09
CA ALA A 28 -0.34 -8.88 0.73
C ALA A 28 0.68 -9.93 0.32
N TYR A 29 0.66 -10.31 -0.95
CA TYR A 29 1.69 -11.13 -1.59
C TYR A 29 2.66 -10.26 -2.39
N VAL A 30 2.15 -9.25 -3.08
CA VAL A 30 2.92 -8.34 -3.94
C VAL A 30 3.27 -7.02 -3.24
N PRO A 31 2.30 -6.22 -2.73
CA PRO A 31 2.63 -4.95 -2.10
C PRO A 31 3.45 -5.10 -0.82
N THR A 32 4.49 -4.30 -0.69
CA THR A 32 5.26 -4.21 0.56
C THR A 32 4.44 -3.48 1.63
N PRO A 33 4.35 -3.99 2.87
CA PRO A 33 3.73 -3.25 3.97
C PRO A 33 4.45 -1.93 4.24
N LEU A 34 3.69 -0.89 4.57
CA LEU A 34 4.21 0.42 4.98
C LEU A 34 4.19 0.54 6.49
N ILE A 35 5.31 0.90 7.11
CA ILE A 35 5.37 1.20 8.55
C ILE A 35 5.62 2.68 8.76
N LYS A 36 4.75 3.33 9.53
CA LYS A 36 4.86 4.73 9.91
C LYS A 36 4.25 4.96 11.29
N ASN A 37 4.95 5.70 12.16
CA ASN A 37 4.47 6.06 13.50
C ASN A 37 4.00 4.85 14.35
N GLY A 38 4.71 3.70 14.25
CA GLY A 38 4.34 2.47 14.96
C GLY A 38 3.14 1.72 14.39
N LEU A 39 2.54 2.20 13.31
CA LEU A 39 1.45 1.56 12.58
C LEU A 39 1.99 0.88 11.32
N MET A 40 1.44 -0.29 10.99
CA MET A 40 1.74 -1.05 9.79
C MET A 40 0.49 -1.14 8.91
N PHE A 41 0.59 -0.64 7.69
CA PHE A 41 -0.48 -0.63 6.70
C PHE A 41 -0.24 -1.72 5.66
N ILE A 42 -1.25 -2.54 5.41
CA ILE A 42 -1.23 -3.64 4.43
C ILE A 42 -2.36 -3.43 3.44
N PHE A 43 -2.03 -3.51 2.15
CA PHE A 43 -2.97 -3.41 1.04
C PHE A 43 -2.95 -4.71 0.26
N SER A 44 -4.10 -5.35 0.10
CA SER A 44 -4.15 -6.69 -0.49
C SER A 44 -4.14 -6.65 -2.03
N ASP A 45 -3.43 -7.62 -2.60
CA ASP A 45 -3.38 -7.91 -4.04
C ASP A 45 -4.39 -8.99 -4.47
N LYS A 46 -5.14 -9.55 -3.53
CA LYS A 46 -6.09 -10.65 -3.79
C LYS A 46 -7.53 -10.30 -3.45
N VAL A 47 -7.71 -9.50 -2.43
CA VAL A 47 -9.01 -9.06 -1.94
C VAL A 47 -9.02 -7.55 -1.78
N ASP A 48 -10.16 -6.93 -1.93
CA ASP A 48 -10.38 -5.49 -1.92
C ASP A 48 -10.26 -4.85 -0.52
N VAL A 49 -9.23 -5.22 0.24
CA VAL A 49 -9.08 -4.86 1.66
C VAL A 49 -7.79 -4.09 1.90
N ALA A 50 -7.89 -3.02 2.67
CA ALA A 50 -6.79 -2.36 3.35
C ALA A 50 -6.90 -2.60 4.87
N SER A 51 -5.76 -2.73 5.55
CA SER A 51 -5.71 -3.04 6.98
C SER A 51 -4.60 -2.24 7.66
N CYS A 52 -4.81 -1.90 8.93
CA CYS A 52 -3.81 -1.29 9.79
C CYS A 52 -3.62 -2.13 11.05
N TYR A 53 -2.37 -2.29 11.43
CA TYR A 53 -1.96 -3.03 12.61
C TYR A 53 -0.97 -2.21 13.43
N GLN A 54 -0.94 -2.45 14.73
CA GLN A 54 0.18 -2.00 15.55
C GLN A 54 1.42 -2.81 15.17
N ALA A 55 2.46 -2.15 14.66
CA ALA A 55 3.63 -2.82 14.08
C ALA A 55 4.41 -3.68 15.07
N SER A 56 4.43 -3.31 16.36
CA SER A 56 5.17 -4.04 17.40
C SER A 56 4.49 -5.32 17.88
N THR A 57 3.16 -5.42 17.76
CA THR A 57 2.37 -6.52 18.35
C THR A 57 1.55 -7.32 17.33
N GLY A 58 1.33 -6.78 16.13
CA GLY A 58 0.40 -7.35 15.16
C GLY A 58 -1.07 -7.20 15.54
N LYS A 59 -1.41 -6.40 16.57
CA LYS A 59 -2.80 -6.10 16.91
C LYS A 59 -3.45 -5.31 15.79
N MET A 60 -4.59 -5.80 15.29
CA MET A 60 -5.37 -5.09 14.27
C MET A 60 -5.98 -3.83 14.89
N MET A 61 -5.78 -2.69 14.23
CA MET A 61 -6.40 -1.42 14.56
C MET A 61 -7.69 -1.26 13.75
N TRP A 62 -7.60 -1.44 12.42
CA TRP A 62 -8.76 -1.47 11.55
C TRP A 62 -8.52 -2.35 10.32
N GLN A 63 -9.62 -2.79 9.70
CA GLN A 63 -9.66 -3.43 8.40
C GLN A 63 -10.87 -2.91 7.63
N LYS A 64 -10.69 -2.49 6.40
CA LYS A 64 -11.74 -1.88 5.59
C LYS A 64 -11.73 -2.43 4.18
N ARG A 65 -12.91 -2.71 3.64
CA ARG A 65 -13.12 -2.89 2.21
C ARG A 65 -12.96 -1.55 1.50
N VAL A 66 -12.11 -1.51 0.47
CA VAL A 66 -11.76 -0.26 -0.24
C VAL A 66 -12.09 -0.33 -1.73
N ASP A 67 -12.78 -1.38 -2.16
CA ASP A 67 -13.21 -1.62 -3.54
C ASP A 67 -12.07 -1.44 -4.56
N ALA A 68 -10.89 -1.92 -4.19
CA ALA A 68 -9.68 -1.79 -5.00
C ALA A 68 -8.67 -2.90 -4.68
N ILE A 69 -7.97 -3.38 -5.69
CA ILE A 69 -6.89 -4.38 -5.59
C ILE A 69 -5.56 -3.70 -5.93
N PHE A 70 -4.51 -4.01 -5.18
CA PHE A 70 -3.24 -3.30 -5.27
C PHE A 70 -2.11 -4.23 -5.69
N TRP A 71 -1.30 -3.81 -6.66
CA TRP A 71 -0.09 -4.51 -7.08
C TRP A 71 1.17 -3.68 -6.84
N GLY A 72 1.05 -2.36 -6.86
CA GLY A 72 2.09 -1.46 -6.41
C GLY A 72 2.13 -1.37 -4.88
N SER A 73 3.27 -0.98 -4.33
CA SER A 73 3.43 -0.73 -2.90
C SER A 73 2.98 0.68 -2.53
N PRO A 74 2.51 0.90 -1.29
CA PRO A 74 2.19 2.24 -0.81
C PRO A 74 3.45 3.08 -0.61
N VAL A 75 3.31 4.39 -0.75
CA VAL A 75 4.32 5.38 -0.35
C VAL A 75 3.72 6.36 0.65
N CYS A 76 4.56 6.91 1.53
CA CYS A 76 4.11 7.87 2.54
C CYS A 76 4.82 9.19 2.36
N VAL A 77 4.05 10.28 2.34
CA VAL A 77 4.57 11.65 2.37
C VAL A 77 3.93 12.36 3.56
N GLN A 78 4.76 12.78 4.52
CA GLN A 78 4.31 13.30 5.81
C GLN A 78 3.37 12.29 6.51
N ASP A 79 2.09 12.61 6.69
CA ASP A 79 1.08 11.76 7.32
C ASP A 79 0.01 11.29 6.32
N ARG A 80 0.37 11.19 5.03
CA ARG A 80 -0.51 10.70 3.95
C ARG A 80 0.10 9.50 3.25
N ILE A 81 -0.69 8.45 3.12
CA ILE A 81 -0.34 7.23 2.39
C ILE A 81 -0.97 7.32 1.01
N TYR A 82 -0.18 7.09 -0.02
CA TYR A 82 -0.61 7.03 -1.41
C TYR A 82 -0.39 5.62 -1.92
N ILE A 83 -1.41 5.02 -2.51
CA ILE A 83 -1.31 3.73 -3.18
C ILE A 83 -2.16 3.75 -4.44
N VAL A 84 -1.69 3.08 -5.48
CA VAL A 84 -2.40 3.00 -6.76
C VAL A 84 -3.01 1.63 -6.92
N SER A 85 -4.30 1.58 -7.21
CA SER A 85 -4.99 0.33 -7.53
C SER A 85 -4.61 -0.18 -8.92
N ARG A 86 -4.87 -1.47 -9.14
CA ARG A 86 -4.68 -2.11 -10.44
C ARG A 86 -5.50 -1.43 -11.55
N GLU A 87 -6.66 -0.93 -11.22
CA GLU A 87 -7.58 -0.23 -12.13
C GLU A 87 -7.14 1.22 -12.42
N GLY A 88 -6.15 1.74 -11.69
CA GLY A 88 -5.61 3.08 -11.90
C GLY A 88 -6.22 4.15 -11.01
N THR A 89 -6.74 3.78 -9.84
CA THR A 89 -7.21 4.74 -8.84
C THR A 89 -6.13 4.97 -7.78
N VAL A 90 -5.76 6.22 -7.53
CA VAL A 90 -4.93 6.59 -6.37
C VAL A 90 -5.82 6.69 -5.16
N LEU A 91 -5.61 5.84 -4.17
CA LEU A 91 -6.23 5.95 -2.86
C LEU A 91 -5.29 6.71 -1.93
N VAL A 92 -5.79 7.74 -1.27
CA VAL A 92 -5.05 8.55 -0.31
C VAL A 92 -5.65 8.36 1.08
N LEU A 93 -4.87 7.82 2.01
CA LEU A 93 -5.29 7.61 3.40
C LEU A 93 -4.45 8.45 4.36
N ALA A 94 -5.03 8.80 5.51
CA ALA A 94 -4.27 9.33 6.62
C ALA A 94 -3.44 8.23 7.30
N VAL A 95 -2.26 8.57 7.83
CA VAL A 95 -1.54 7.73 8.78
C VAL A 95 -2.26 7.81 10.13
N SER A 96 -3.15 6.86 10.40
CA SER A 96 -4.00 6.86 11.59
C SER A 96 -4.34 5.43 12.02
N ASP A 97 -4.58 5.25 13.31
CA ASP A 97 -5.14 4.05 13.92
C ASP A 97 -6.66 3.89 13.72
N GLU A 98 -7.29 4.87 13.07
CA GLU A 98 -8.64 4.82 12.53
C GLU A 98 -8.62 4.92 11.00
N TYR A 99 -9.56 4.24 10.31
CA TYR A 99 -9.66 4.35 8.85
C TYR A 99 -10.13 5.76 8.45
N LYS A 100 -9.31 6.46 7.67
CA LYS A 100 -9.63 7.79 7.15
C LYS A 100 -9.16 7.92 5.70
N GLU A 101 -10.10 7.85 4.77
CA GLU A 101 -9.87 8.15 3.36
C GLU A 101 -9.87 9.67 3.15
N LEU A 102 -8.80 10.20 2.58
CA LEU A 102 -8.61 11.62 2.32
C LEU A 102 -8.97 12.00 0.89
N ALA A 103 -8.69 11.11 -0.05
CA ALA A 103 -9.01 11.30 -1.46
C ALA A 103 -8.98 9.98 -2.24
N ARG A 104 -9.69 10.00 -3.37
CA ARG A 104 -9.67 8.96 -4.39
C ARG A 104 -9.57 9.64 -5.75
N ILE A 105 -8.54 9.33 -6.53
CA ILE A 105 -8.20 10.04 -7.76
C ILE A 105 -8.08 9.01 -8.89
N ASP A 106 -8.88 9.15 -9.92
CA ASP A 106 -8.82 8.32 -11.12
C ASP A 106 -7.69 8.82 -12.04
N LEU A 107 -6.83 7.93 -12.48
CA LEU A 107 -5.74 8.21 -13.43
C LEU A 107 -6.16 8.00 -14.90
N GLY A 108 -7.36 7.48 -15.13
CA GLY A 108 -7.90 7.19 -16.45
C GLY A 108 -7.25 6.01 -17.17
N ALA A 109 -6.39 5.24 -16.51
CA ALA A 109 -5.78 4.03 -17.07
C ALA A 109 -5.20 3.14 -15.96
N PRO A 110 -5.16 1.79 -16.17
CA PRO A 110 -4.62 0.83 -15.21
C PRO A 110 -3.17 1.10 -14.79
N SER A 111 -2.84 0.73 -13.56
CA SER A 111 -1.46 0.81 -13.05
C SER A 111 -1.11 -0.41 -12.20
N ARG A 112 0.14 -0.85 -12.29
CA ARG A 112 0.72 -1.89 -11.43
C ARG A 112 2.01 -1.40 -10.78
N SER A 113 2.23 -0.09 -10.80
CA SER A 113 3.47 0.51 -10.34
C SER A 113 3.33 1.09 -8.93
N THR A 114 4.42 1.04 -8.19
CA THR A 114 4.57 1.84 -6.97
C THR A 114 4.78 3.31 -7.37
N PRO A 115 4.06 4.27 -6.77
CA PRO A 115 4.34 5.69 -6.99
C PRO A 115 5.75 6.05 -6.59
N CYS A 116 6.40 6.92 -7.37
CA CYS A 116 7.68 7.53 -6.99
C CYS A 116 7.44 8.98 -6.56
N ILE A 117 8.05 9.39 -5.46
CA ILE A 117 7.99 10.77 -4.99
C ILE A 117 9.36 11.40 -5.15
N ALA A 118 9.43 12.53 -5.86
CA ALA A 118 10.65 13.31 -6.03
C ALA A 118 10.32 14.80 -5.97
N GLY A 119 10.93 15.50 -5.02
CA GLY A 119 10.60 16.90 -4.74
C GLY A 119 9.13 17.08 -4.34
N ASP A 120 8.43 17.96 -5.03
CA ASP A 120 7.00 18.26 -4.84
C ASP A 120 6.07 17.46 -5.78
N ARG A 121 6.58 16.44 -6.44
CA ARG A 121 5.87 15.70 -7.48
C ARG A 121 5.81 14.21 -7.20
N MET A 122 4.68 13.62 -7.60
CA MET A 122 4.46 12.18 -7.66
C MET A 122 4.51 11.72 -9.11
N TYR A 123 5.25 10.64 -9.37
CA TYR A 123 5.36 10.01 -10.67
C TYR A 123 4.72 8.64 -10.63
N ILE A 124 3.80 8.38 -11.56
CA ILE A 124 3.06 7.12 -11.64
C ILE A 124 3.09 6.65 -13.09
N ARG A 125 3.42 5.38 -13.29
CA ARG A 125 3.30 4.73 -14.59
C ARG A 125 1.93 4.09 -14.72
N THR A 126 1.22 4.39 -15.80
CA THR A 126 0.01 3.68 -16.23
C THR A 126 0.27 2.92 -17.51
N TYR A 127 -0.51 1.87 -17.76
CA TYR A 127 -0.44 1.09 -19.02
C TYR A 127 -1.81 0.54 -19.37
N ASP A 128 -2.27 0.90 -20.56
CA ASP A 128 -3.51 0.39 -21.15
C ASP A 128 -3.15 -0.69 -22.19
N SER A 129 -3.39 -1.93 -21.84
CA SER A 129 -3.08 -3.07 -22.70
C SER A 129 -3.95 -3.13 -23.95
N ALA A 130 -5.18 -2.59 -23.91
CA ALA A 130 -6.08 -2.55 -25.09
C ALA A 130 -5.60 -1.54 -26.13
N LYS A 131 -4.86 -0.53 -25.73
CA LYS A 131 -4.29 0.51 -26.59
C LYS A 131 -2.80 0.35 -26.81
N GLU A 132 -2.18 -0.68 -26.20
CA GLU A 132 -0.72 -0.90 -26.19
C GLU A 132 0.08 0.37 -25.84
N SER A 133 -0.49 1.20 -24.96
CA SER A 133 0.06 2.52 -24.63
C SER A 133 0.35 2.65 -23.13
N GLY A 134 1.52 3.18 -22.82
CA GLY A 134 1.94 3.53 -21.47
C GLY A 134 2.15 5.03 -21.32
N ARG A 135 1.86 5.54 -20.14
CA ARG A 135 2.12 6.94 -19.76
C ARG A 135 2.89 7.00 -18.47
N LEU A 136 3.79 7.97 -18.36
CA LEU A 136 4.36 8.42 -17.09
C LEU A 136 3.66 9.73 -16.71
N LEU A 137 2.86 9.66 -15.67
CA LEU A 137 2.16 10.82 -15.12
C LEU A 137 3.04 11.51 -14.09
N SER A 138 3.11 12.83 -14.16
CA SER A 138 3.78 13.67 -13.17
C SER A 138 2.74 14.58 -12.51
N ILE A 139 2.40 14.27 -11.27
CA ILE A 139 1.35 14.95 -10.50
C ILE A 139 2.05 15.79 -9.42
N GLY A 140 1.74 17.08 -9.37
CA GLY A 140 2.31 17.99 -8.37
C GLY A 140 1.31 19.06 -7.98
N GLY A 141 1.53 19.70 -6.82
CA GLY A 141 0.78 20.88 -6.41
C GLY A 141 1.02 22.05 -7.35
N LYS A 142 0.02 22.94 -7.53
CA LYS A 142 0.26 24.25 -8.12
C LYS A 142 1.22 25.00 -7.21
N LYS A 143 2.33 25.53 -7.72
CA LYS A 143 3.07 26.56 -7.01
C LYS A 143 2.09 27.70 -6.70
N ARG A 144 1.88 27.96 -5.42
CA ARG A 144 1.19 29.18 -4.98
C ARG A 144 2.13 30.36 -5.17
#